data_250e13cb18b0729c309e9dfcb1c746be
#
_entry.id   250e13cb18b0729c309e9dfcb1c746be
#
_cell.length_a   1.000
_cell.length_b   1.000
_cell.length_c   1.000
_cell.angle_alpha   90.00
_cell.angle_beta   90.00
_cell.angle_gamma   90.00
#
_symmetry.space_group_name_H-M   'P 1'
#
loop_
_entity.id
_entity.type
_entity.pdbx_description
1 polymer ?
#
loop_
_entity_poly.entity_id
_entity_poly.type
_entity_poly.pdbx_seq_one_letter_code
_entity_poly.pdbx_strand_id
1 'polypeptide(L)'
;GDDAVLVVFGTGNLTVTGHGKNHEAFTGFMIDETDTTHRPLIEECWQYLCRFTKQCNDYDHNRILREIPENCTFLDSSFNIVPHSMCKVQEGLNAALLYNDSQSGILQQISNLVPLNEVQTITLLSPYFDECGESLITLSQLCPNSTVNVLIHQDCALPPSGMLPNLSLIHI
;
A
#
# COMPACT_ATOMS: atom_id res chain seq x y z
N GLY A 1 -22.12 17.55 14.99
CA GLY A 1 -20.66 17.40 14.92
C GLY A 1 -20.30 17.02 13.51
N ASP A 2 -19.27 17.61 13.01
CA ASP A 2 -18.83 17.37 11.64
C ASP A 2 -18.14 16.01 11.62
N ASP A 3 -18.80 14.99 11.10
CA ASP A 3 -18.23 13.65 11.02
C ASP A 3 -17.18 13.64 9.90
N ALA A 4 -15.97 13.17 10.23
CA ALA A 4 -14.89 13.03 9.28
C ALA A 4 -14.20 11.67 9.45
N VAL A 5 -13.69 11.12 8.36
CA VAL A 5 -12.88 9.89 8.36
C VAL A 5 -11.49 10.23 7.85
N LEU A 6 -10.48 9.86 8.62
CA LEU A 6 -9.09 9.92 8.24
C LEU A 6 -8.50 8.51 8.20
N VAL A 7 -7.96 8.11 7.06
CA VAL A 7 -7.15 6.90 6.92
C VAL A 7 -5.70 7.30 6.74
N VAL A 8 -4.83 6.72 7.56
CA VAL A 8 -3.39 6.98 7.51
C VAL A 8 -2.66 5.70 7.18
N PHE A 9 -1.80 5.76 6.17
CA PHE A 9 -0.86 4.71 5.81
C PHE A 9 0.54 5.14 6.23
N GLY A 10 1.29 4.23 6.79
CA GLY A 10 2.65 4.56 7.23
C GLY A 10 3.55 3.34 7.34
N THR A 11 4.84 3.60 7.31
CA THR A 11 5.88 2.59 7.52
C THR A 11 6.17 2.35 9.01
N GLY A 12 5.68 3.25 9.87
CA GLY A 12 5.95 3.25 11.30
C GLY A 12 5.19 2.17 12.06
N ASN A 13 5.91 1.36 12.82
CA ASN A 13 5.30 0.49 13.80
C ASN A 13 4.75 1.30 14.99
N LEU A 14 3.68 0.81 15.64
CA LEU A 14 3.14 1.41 16.86
C LEU A 14 4.06 1.14 18.08
N THR A 15 5.32 1.53 17.95
CA THR A 15 6.36 1.41 18.99
C THR A 15 6.99 2.76 19.29
N VAL A 16 7.61 2.91 20.45
CA VAL A 16 8.31 4.15 20.82
C VAL A 16 9.40 4.52 19.81
N THR A 17 10.11 3.53 19.28
CA THR A 17 11.12 3.73 18.23
C THR A 17 10.52 4.09 16.90
N GLY A 18 9.40 3.47 16.50
CA GLY A 18 8.69 3.77 15.26
C GLY A 18 8.09 5.17 15.22
N HIS A 19 7.70 5.72 16.37
CA HIS A 19 7.11 7.07 16.43
C HIS A 19 8.10 8.19 16.77
N GLY A 20 9.29 7.88 17.26
CA GLY A 20 10.17 8.93 17.80
C GLY A 20 11.62 8.89 17.38
N LYS A 21 12.10 7.80 16.76
CA LYS A 21 13.53 7.62 16.46
C LYS A 21 13.84 7.17 15.05
N ASN A 22 12.88 6.57 14.34
CA ASN A 22 13.09 6.11 12.97
C ASN A 22 12.62 7.18 11.98
N HIS A 23 13.17 7.13 10.78
CA HIS A 23 12.65 7.89 9.64
C HIS A 23 11.47 7.12 9.07
N GLU A 24 10.27 7.65 9.28
CA GLU A 24 9.02 7.01 8.84
C GLU A 24 8.32 7.90 7.80
N ALA A 25 7.65 7.26 6.87
CA ALA A 25 6.82 7.93 5.88
C ALA A 25 5.34 7.67 6.18
N PHE A 26 4.54 8.73 6.14
CA PHE A 26 3.10 8.65 6.33
C PHE A 26 2.38 9.40 5.22
N THR A 27 1.25 8.87 4.80
CA THR A 27 0.28 9.58 3.97
C THR A 27 -1.11 9.41 4.56
N GLY A 28 -1.96 10.43 4.41
CA GLY A 28 -3.31 10.41 4.94
C GLY A 28 -4.32 10.84 3.89
N PHE A 29 -5.50 10.24 3.92
CA PHE A 29 -6.64 10.58 3.10
C PHE A 29 -7.83 10.84 4.02
N MET A 30 -8.51 11.95 3.80
CA MET A 30 -9.65 12.37 4.62
C MET A 30 -10.87 12.58 3.73
N ILE A 31 -12.03 12.25 4.29
CA ILE A 31 -13.33 12.67 3.78
C ILE A 31 -14.15 13.30 4.90
N ASP A 32 -15.00 14.22 4.54
CA ASP A 32 -16.01 14.82 5.41
C ASP A 32 -17.31 15.08 4.62
N GLU A 33 -18.24 15.81 5.20
CA GLU A 33 -19.49 16.15 4.53
C GLU A 33 -19.33 17.03 3.27
N THR A 34 -18.20 17.75 3.18
CA THR A 34 -17.92 18.71 2.11
C THR A 34 -16.99 18.17 1.05
N ASP A 35 -16.03 17.34 1.44
CA ASP A 35 -15.04 16.74 0.54
C ASP A 35 -15.11 15.21 0.56
N THR A 36 -15.63 14.65 -0.50
CA THR A 36 -15.75 13.20 -0.71
C THR A 36 -14.78 12.66 -1.76
N THR A 37 -13.77 13.43 -2.16
CA THR A 37 -12.83 13.06 -3.22
C THR A 37 -12.14 11.72 -2.97
N HIS A 38 -11.73 11.47 -1.72
CA HIS A 38 -11.02 10.24 -1.34
C HIS A 38 -11.96 9.09 -0.93
N ARG A 39 -13.25 9.28 -1.06
CA ARG A 39 -14.25 8.31 -0.59
C ARG A 39 -14.02 6.88 -1.11
N PRO A 40 -13.83 6.63 -2.42
CA PRO A 40 -13.63 5.27 -2.90
C PRO A 40 -12.44 4.56 -2.25
N LEU A 41 -11.33 5.28 -2.05
CA LEU A 41 -10.14 4.75 -1.41
C LEU A 41 -10.38 4.41 0.07
N ILE A 42 -11.05 5.31 0.79
CA ILE A 42 -11.36 5.12 2.22
C ILE A 42 -12.35 3.96 2.42
N GLU A 43 -13.35 3.84 1.57
CA GLU A 43 -14.31 2.74 1.60
C GLU A 43 -13.64 1.40 1.30
N GLU A 44 -12.70 1.35 0.35
CA GLU A 44 -11.91 0.16 0.07
C GLU A 44 -11.05 -0.24 1.29
N CYS A 45 -10.39 0.73 1.93
CA CYS A 45 -9.66 0.50 3.18
C CYS A 45 -10.57 -0.08 4.26
N TRP A 46 -11.76 0.49 4.44
CA TRP A 46 -12.73 0.01 5.41
C TRP A 46 -13.17 -1.43 5.13
N GLN A 47 -13.50 -1.75 3.89
CA GLN A 47 -13.85 -3.11 3.49
C GLN A 47 -12.70 -4.10 3.68
N TYR A 48 -11.46 -3.67 3.40
CA TYR A 48 -10.27 -4.47 3.68
C TYR A 48 -10.14 -4.77 5.17
N LEU A 49 -10.25 -3.76 6.04
CA LEU A 49 -10.21 -3.92 7.49
C LEU A 49 -11.32 -4.84 7.99
N CYS A 50 -12.54 -4.69 7.49
CA CYS A 50 -13.66 -5.57 7.84
C CYS A 50 -13.42 -7.04 7.47
N ARG A 51 -12.77 -7.29 6.33
CA ARG A 51 -12.41 -8.66 5.91
C ARG A 51 -11.27 -9.22 6.75
N PHE A 52 -10.24 -8.43 6.99
CA PHE A 52 -9.08 -8.82 7.77
C PHE A 52 -9.46 -9.17 9.21
N THR A 53 -10.23 -8.34 9.87
CA THR A 53 -10.65 -8.54 11.27
C THR A 53 -11.59 -9.73 11.46
N LYS A 54 -12.41 -10.06 10.45
CA LYS A 54 -13.23 -11.29 10.49
C LYS A 54 -12.38 -12.57 10.61
N GLN A 55 -11.14 -12.54 10.13
CA GLN A 55 -10.21 -13.67 10.25
C GLN A 55 -9.59 -13.75 11.65
N CYS A 56 -9.54 -12.65 12.39
CA CYS A 56 -8.93 -12.60 13.73
C CYS A 56 -9.81 -13.16 14.83
N ASN A 57 -11.13 -13.30 14.60
CA ASN A 57 -12.16 -13.87 15.51
C ASN A 57 -12.10 -13.33 16.96
N ASP A 58 -11.78 -12.04 17.13
CA ASP A 58 -11.64 -11.36 18.41
C ASP A 58 -12.89 -10.53 18.71
N TYR A 59 -13.37 -10.59 19.95
CA TYR A 59 -14.58 -9.88 20.37
C TYR A 59 -14.41 -8.35 20.31
N ASP A 60 -13.30 -7.83 20.75
CA ASP A 60 -13.05 -6.38 20.78
C ASP A 60 -12.95 -5.80 19.37
N HIS A 61 -12.31 -6.50 18.44
CA HIS A 61 -12.27 -6.10 17.03
C HIS A 61 -13.69 -6.06 16.43
N ASN A 62 -14.50 -7.06 16.70
CA ASN A 62 -15.90 -7.09 16.21
C ASN A 62 -16.78 -5.98 16.81
N ARG A 63 -16.49 -5.55 18.03
CA ARG A 63 -17.16 -4.40 18.65
C ARG A 63 -16.80 -3.10 17.94
N ILE A 64 -15.50 -2.84 17.74
CA ILE A 64 -15.01 -1.64 17.04
C ILE A 64 -15.56 -1.55 15.62
N LEU A 65 -15.60 -2.68 14.88
CA LEU A 65 -16.15 -2.71 13.52
C LEU A 65 -17.65 -2.37 13.45
N ARG A 66 -18.39 -2.54 14.54
CA ARG A 66 -19.80 -2.12 14.63
C ARG A 66 -19.94 -0.66 15.04
N GLU A 67 -19.16 -0.23 16.03
CA GLU A 67 -19.23 1.14 16.56
C GLU A 67 -18.80 2.20 15.54
N ILE A 68 -17.82 1.88 14.67
CA ILE A 68 -17.32 2.86 13.68
C ILE A 68 -18.43 3.29 12.69
N PRO A 69 -19.16 2.39 12.01
CA PRO A 69 -20.24 2.81 11.10
C PRO A 69 -21.40 3.50 11.79
N GLU A 70 -21.68 3.14 13.06
CA GLU A 70 -22.73 3.81 13.85
C GLU A 70 -22.41 5.28 14.13
N ASN A 71 -21.11 5.60 14.23
CA ASN A 71 -20.63 6.95 14.49
C ASN A 71 -20.15 7.66 13.21
N CYS A 72 -20.08 6.97 12.08
CA CYS A 72 -19.60 7.51 10.82
C CYS A 72 -20.46 7.00 9.65
N THR A 73 -21.44 7.79 9.28
CA THR A 73 -22.40 7.46 8.21
C THR A 73 -21.77 7.41 6.82
N PHE A 74 -20.54 7.92 6.66
CA PHE A 74 -19.79 7.85 5.39
C PHE A 74 -19.31 6.44 5.05
N LEU A 75 -19.21 5.54 6.03
CA LEU A 75 -18.73 4.18 5.85
C LEU A 75 -19.89 3.20 5.68
N ASP A 76 -20.74 3.45 4.69
CA ASP A 76 -21.83 2.53 4.36
C ASP A 76 -21.26 1.31 3.59
N SER A 77 -21.58 0.13 4.08
CA SER A 77 -21.15 -1.15 3.49
C SER A 77 -21.82 -1.48 2.15
N SER A 78 -22.75 -0.65 1.70
CA SER A 78 -23.54 -0.87 0.47
C SER A 78 -22.86 -0.44 -0.84
N PHE A 79 -21.68 0.19 -0.78
CA PHE A 79 -20.99 0.67 -1.98
C PHE A 79 -20.36 -0.46 -2.81
N ASN A 80 -20.69 -0.47 -4.10
CA ASN A 80 -20.02 -1.28 -5.10
C ASN A 80 -18.66 -0.66 -5.45
N ILE A 81 -17.63 -0.97 -4.64
CA ILE A 81 -16.26 -0.58 -4.95
C ILE A 81 -15.67 -1.62 -5.87
N VAL A 82 -14.98 -1.17 -6.88
CA VAL A 82 -14.10 -2.02 -7.68
C VAL A 82 -12.75 -2.11 -6.96
N PRO A 83 -12.38 -3.24 -6.35
CA PRO A 83 -11.15 -3.37 -5.61
C PRO A 83 -9.93 -3.05 -6.48
N HIS A 84 -8.88 -2.51 -5.85
CA HIS A 84 -7.60 -2.21 -6.49
C HIS A 84 -7.71 -1.24 -7.68
N SER A 85 -8.73 -0.39 -7.71
CA SER A 85 -8.91 0.60 -8.77
C SER A 85 -8.21 1.92 -8.46
N MET A 86 -7.80 2.63 -9.54
CA MET A 86 -7.25 3.98 -9.39
C MET A 86 -8.34 4.95 -8.96
N CYS A 87 -8.08 5.69 -7.89
CA CYS A 87 -8.88 6.80 -7.40
C CYS A 87 -8.11 8.12 -7.60
N LYS A 88 -8.75 9.13 -8.19
CA LYS A 88 -8.19 10.47 -8.28
C LYS A 88 -8.16 11.06 -6.86
N VAL A 89 -6.99 11.49 -6.39
CA VAL A 89 -6.83 12.11 -5.07
C VAL A 89 -6.59 13.60 -5.15
N GLN A 90 -5.96 14.05 -6.23
CA GLN A 90 -5.84 15.46 -6.61
C GLN A 90 -5.54 15.59 -8.10
N GLU A 91 -5.38 16.82 -8.59
CA GLU A 91 -5.02 17.03 -10.00
C GLU A 91 -3.68 16.40 -10.32
N GLY A 92 -3.66 15.53 -11.33
CA GLY A 92 -2.46 14.80 -11.74
C GLY A 92 -1.99 13.69 -10.81
N LEU A 93 -2.72 13.40 -9.71
CA LEU A 93 -2.36 12.34 -8.77
C LEU A 93 -3.52 11.36 -8.56
N ASN A 94 -3.24 10.08 -8.78
CA ASN A 94 -4.14 8.98 -8.46
C ASN A 94 -3.51 8.08 -7.41
N ALA A 95 -4.35 7.40 -6.65
CA ALA A 95 -3.95 6.38 -5.69
C ALA A 95 -4.81 5.13 -5.84
N ALA A 96 -4.27 3.99 -5.45
CA ALA A 96 -5.00 2.74 -5.34
C ALA A 96 -4.56 2.00 -4.08
N LEU A 97 -5.48 1.32 -3.40
CA LEU A 97 -5.13 0.41 -2.32
C LEU A 97 -4.78 -0.96 -2.88
N LEU A 98 -3.59 -1.44 -2.58
CA LEU A 98 -3.14 -2.77 -2.98
C LEU A 98 -2.85 -3.62 -1.74
N TYR A 99 -3.32 -4.85 -1.76
CA TYR A 99 -3.09 -5.81 -0.66
C TYR A 99 -3.14 -7.24 -1.20
N ASN A 100 -2.42 -8.13 -0.54
CA ASN A 100 -2.51 -9.55 -0.88
C ASN A 100 -3.90 -10.08 -0.55
N ASP A 101 -4.54 -10.67 -1.52
CA ASP A 101 -5.77 -11.43 -1.35
C ASP A 101 -5.61 -12.87 -1.89
N SER A 102 -6.67 -13.67 -1.78
CA SER A 102 -6.64 -15.06 -2.23
C SER A 102 -6.62 -15.21 -3.76
N GLN A 103 -6.80 -14.15 -4.51
CA GLN A 103 -6.95 -14.16 -5.97
C GLN A 103 -5.74 -13.58 -6.69
N SER A 104 -5.12 -12.54 -6.10
CA SER A 104 -4.01 -11.83 -6.75
C SER A 104 -2.98 -11.29 -5.76
N GLY A 105 -1.72 -11.43 -6.11
CA GLY A 105 -0.62 -10.76 -5.40
C GLY A 105 -0.47 -9.29 -5.82
N ILE A 106 0.23 -8.52 -5.00
CA ILE A 106 0.43 -7.08 -5.21
C ILE A 106 1.06 -6.77 -6.58
N LEU A 107 2.04 -7.55 -7.05
CA LEU A 107 2.66 -7.33 -8.37
C LEU A 107 1.66 -7.50 -9.52
N GLN A 108 0.75 -8.47 -9.42
CA GLN A 108 -0.31 -8.65 -10.41
C GLN A 108 -1.29 -7.47 -10.41
N GLN A 109 -1.63 -6.96 -9.23
CA GLN A 109 -2.49 -5.78 -9.11
C GLN A 109 -1.82 -4.54 -9.72
N ILE A 110 -0.52 -4.32 -9.47
CA ILE A 110 0.25 -3.25 -10.10
C ILE A 110 0.20 -3.39 -11.63
N SER A 111 0.40 -4.60 -12.16
CA SER A 111 0.39 -4.83 -13.61
C SER A 111 -0.96 -4.54 -14.27
N ASN A 112 -2.05 -4.65 -13.53
CA ASN A 112 -3.39 -4.29 -14.00
C ASN A 112 -3.64 -2.78 -14.02
N LEU A 113 -2.88 -2.01 -13.22
CA LEU A 113 -3.05 -0.55 -13.09
C LEU A 113 -2.09 0.25 -13.96
N VAL A 114 -0.91 -0.30 -14.20
CA VAL A 114 0.20 0.40 -14.87
C VAL A 114 0.72 -0.45 -16.03
N PRO A 115 0.92 0.13 -17.23
CA PRO A 115 1.52 -0.57 -18.36
C PRO A 115 3.02 -0.81 -18.09
N LEU A 116 3.34 -1.91 -17.41
CA LEU A 116 4.69 -2.21 -16.91
C LEU A 116 5.75 -2.31 -18.02
N ASN A 117 5.35 -2.64 -19.25
CA ASN A 117 6.22 -2.66 -20.41
C ASN A 117 6.71 -1.27 -20.87
N GLU A 118 6.04 -0.20 -20.42
CA GLU A 118 6.40 1.20 -20.71
C GLU A 118 7.24 1.84 -19.58
N VAL A 119 7.39 1.14 -18.47
CA VAL A 119 8.18 1.64 -17.33
C VAL A 119 9.65 1.67 -17.70
N GLN A 120 10.28 2.84 -17.56
CA GLN A 120 11.68 3.05 -17.86
C GLN A 120 12.59 2.92 -16.63
N THR A 121 12.09 3.29 -15.48
CA THR A 121 12.85 3.26 -14.22
C THR A 121 11.99 2.79 -13.09
N ILE A 122 12.53 1.88 -12.31
CA ILE A 122 11.95 1.40 -11.05
C ILE A 122 12.94 1.78 -9.94
N THR A 123 12.43 2.42 -8.91
CA THR A 123 13.22 2.71 -7.70
C THR A 123 12.60 2.00 -6.52
N LEU A 124 13.36 1.13 -5.88
CA LEU A 124 12.94 0.35 -4.72
C LEU A 124 13.71 0.79 -3.48
N LEU A 125 12.98 0.96 -2.40
CA LEU A 125 13.53 1.17 -1.07
C LEU A 125 12.99 0.06 -0.17
N SER A 126 13.85 -0.86 0.25
CA SER A 126 13.47 -1.93 1.17
C SER A 126 14.64 -2.28 2.08
N PRO A 127 14.40 -2.47 3.38
CA PRO A 127 15.42 -2.97 4.29
C PRO A 127 15.64 -4.49 4.19
N TYR A 128 14.75 -5.21 3.50
CA TYR A 128 14.77 -6.66 3.40
C TYR A 128 14.53 -7.13 1.98
N PHE A 129 15.26 -8.18 1.61
CA PHE A 129 15.08 -8.90 0.35
C PHE A 129 15.04 -10.39 0.64
N ASP A 130 14.32 -11.15 -0.19
CA ASP A 130 14.36 -12.60 -0.13
C ASP A 130 15.74 -13.14 -0.58
N GLU A 131 16.15 -14.30 -0.02
CA GLU A 131 17.47 -14.87 -0.27
C GLU A 131 17.75 -15.17 -1.76
N CYS A 132 16.73 -15.47 -2.53
CA CYS A 132 16.82 -15.81 -3.93
C CYS A 132 16.58 -14.63 -4.88
N GLY A 133 16.10 -13.49 -4.35
CA GLY A 133 15.75 -12.32 -5.15
C GLY A 133 14.57 -12.53 -6.10
N GLU A 134 13.69 -13.48 -5.81
CA GLU A 134 12.56 -13.85 -6.68
C GLU A 134 11.65 -12.67 -6.99
N SER A 135 11.41 -11.83 -5.99
CA SER A 135 10.59 -10.62 -6.14
C SER A 135 11.21 -9.63 -7.14
N LEU A 136 12.54 -9.44 -7.08
CA LEU A 136 13.26 -8.57 -8.01
C LEU A 136 13.31 -9.16 -9.42
N ILE A 137 13.53 -10.47 -9.54
CA ILE A 137 13.55 -11.19 -10.81
C ILE A 137 12.18 -11.06 -11.49
N THR A 138 11.11 -11.32 -10.74
CA THR A 138 9.74 -11.20 -11.25
C THR A 138 9.45 -9.78 -11.72
N LEU A 139 9.81 -8.77 -10.94
CA LEU A 139 9.63 -7.37 -11.31
C LEU A 139 10.41 -7.00 -12.58
N SER A 140 11.66 -7.45 -12.71
CA SER A 140 12.47 -7.23 -13.89
C SER A 140 11.88 -7.91 -15.15
N GLN A 141 11.29 -9.10 -15.00
CA GLN A 141 10.61 -9.78 -16.09
C GLN A 141 9.33 -9.06 -16.54
N LEU A 142 8.60 -8.48 -15.60
CA LEU A 142 7.40 -7.68 -15.88
C LEU A 142 7.73 -6.33 -16.52
N CYS A 143 8.92 -5.79 -16.26
CA CYS A 143 9.38 -4.49 -16.75
C CYS A 143 10.71 -4.63 -17.54
N PRO A 144 10.70 -5.33 -18.69
CA PRO A 144 11.94 -5.74 -19.37
C PRO A 144 12.79 -4.56 -19.91
N ASN A 145 12.17 -3.40 -20.09
CA ASN A 145 12.82 -2.18 -20.61
C ASN A 145 13.28 -1.22 -19.50
N SER A 146 13.09 -1.60 -18.25
CA SER A 146 13.39 -0.71 -17.11
C SER A 146 14.79 -0.90 -16.55
N THR A 147 15.32 0.20 -16.00
CA THR A 147 16.44 0.16 -15.06
C THR A 147 15.89 0.02 -13.65
N VAL A 148 16.38 -0.95 -12.90
CA VAL A 148 15.98 -1.17 -11.51
C VAL A 148 17.03 -0.59 -10.57
N ASN A 149 16.67 0.46 -9.84
CA ASN A 149 17.46 1.07 -8.79
C ASN A 149 17.00 0.54 -7.44
N VAL A 150 17.91 -0.07 -6.69
CA VAL A 150 17.61 -0.52 -5.34
C VAL A 150 18.39 0.34 -4.34
N LEU A 151 17.66 1.05 -3.50
CA LEU A 151 18.21 1.88 -2.44
C LEU A 151 18.32 1.02 -1.18
N ILE A 152 19.52 0.88 -0.67
CA ILE A 152 19.82 0.06 0.51
C ILE A 152 20.63 0.87 1.51
N HIS A 153 20.38 0.63 2.79
CA HIS A 153 21.27 1.10 3.85
C HIS A 153 22.48 0.18 3.95
N GLN A 154 23.64 0.73 4.26
CA GLN A 154 24.90 -0.01 4.33
C GLN A 154 24.88 -1.23 5.29
N ASP A 155 24.02 -1.19 6.30
CA ASP A 155 23.89 -2.24 7.32
C ASP A 155 22.73 -3.21 7.01
N CYS A 156 22.07 -3.07 5.86
CA CYS A 156 20.98 -3.96 5.43
C CYS A 156 21.50 -5.16 4.65
N ALA A 157 20.75 -6.25 4.68
CA ALA A 157 21.03 -7.41 3.83
C ALA A 157 21.02 -7.00 2.36
N LEU A 158 22.12 -7.29 1.66
CA LEU A 158 22.22 -7.03 0.23
C LEU A 158 21.36 -8.02 -0.54
N PRO A 159 20.66 -7.57 -1.59
CA PRO A 159 20.10 -8.49 -2.55
C PRO A 159 21.22 -9.31 -3.19
N PRO A 160 20.96 -10.55 -3.61
CA PRO A 160 21.97 -11.41 -4.21
C PRO A 160 22.66 -10.72 -5.40
N SER A 161 23.95 -10.54 -5.31
CA SER A 161 24.75 -9.86 -6.35
C SER A 161 24.79 -10.71 -7.62
N GLY A 162 24.59 -10.07 -8.76
CA GLY A 162 24.74 -10.71 -10.08
C GLY A 162 23.47 -11.31 -10.68
N MET A 163 22.31 -11.19 -10.03
CA MET A 163 21.07 -11.79 -10.54
C MET A 163 20.39 -10.99 -11.66
N LEU A 164 20.61 -9.69 -11.75
CA LEU A 164 19.93 -8.84 -12.72
C LEU A 164 20.94 -8.01 -13.52
N PRO A 165 20.94 -8.10 -14.85
CA PRO A 165 21.90 -7.36 -15.68
C PRO A 165 21.75 -5.83 -15.62
N ASN A 166 20.57 -5.33 -15.24
CA ASN A 166 20.25 -3.89 -15.18
C ASN A 166 20.00 -3.40 -13.74
N LEU A 167 20.52 -4.12 -12.72
CA LEU A 167 20.38 -3.73 -11.33
C LEU A 167 21.42 -2.68 -10.96
N SER A 168 20.97 -1.53 -10.49
CA SER A 168 21.80 -0.51 -9.86
C SER A 168 21.56 -0.49 -8.36
N LEU A 169 22.60 -0.77 -7.58
CA LEU A 169 22.55 -0.66 -6.13
C LEU A 169 23.02 0.74 -5.71
N ILE A 170 22.16 1.44 -4.99
CA ILE A 170 22.44 2.79 -4.49
C ILE A 170 22.48 2.71 -2.97
N HIS A 171 23.67 2.93 -2.41
CA HIS A 171 23.85 3.02 -0.96
C HIS A 171 23.43 4.40 -0.46
N ILE A 172 22.59 4.44 0.53
CA ILE A 172 22.10 5.66 1.20
C ILE A 172 22.51 5.67 2.68
#